data_e19d768171c430ea387f3a2ad7ed0e02
#
_entry.id   e19d768171c430ea387f3a2ad7ed0e02
#
_cell.length_a   1.000
_cell.length_b   1.000
_cell.length_c   1.000
_cell.angle_alpha   90.00
_cell.angle_beta   90.00
_cell.angle_gamma   90.00
#
_symmetry.space_group_name_H-M   'P 1'
#
loop_
_entity.id
_entity.type
_entity.pdbx_description
1 polymer ?
#
loop_
_entity_poly.entity_id
_entity_poly.type
_entity_poly.pdbx_seq_one_letter_code
_entity_poly.pdbx_strand_id
1 'polypeptide(L)'
;MAYSKIRQPKLSDVIEQQLEFLILEGTLRPGEKLPPERELAKQFDVSRPSLREAIQRLEAKGLLLRRQGGGTFVQSRLWQSFSDPLVELLLS
;
A
#
# COMPACT_ATOMS: atom_id res chain seq x y z
N MET A 1 -27.04 14.40 -21.05
CA MET A 1 -27.46 14.92 -19.73
C MET A 1 -26.52 15.98 -19.23
N ALA A 2 -27.09 17.05 -18.70
CA ALA A 2 -26.29 18.18 -18.21
C ALA A 2 -25.55 17.88 -16.90
N TYR A 3 -25.88 16.77 -16.24
CA TYR A 3 -25.32 16.45 -14.94
C TYR A 3 -24.36 15.27 -15.05
N SER A 4 -23.13 15.50 -14.70
CA SER A 4 -22.16 14.42 -14.55
C SER A 4 -22.19 13.92 -13.09
N LYS A 5 -21.94 12.66 -12.91
CA LYS A 5 -21.85 12.08 -11.55
C LYS A 5 -20.68 12.67 -10.81
N ILE A 6 -20.94 13.26 -9.66
CA ILE A 6 -19.87 13.70 -8.77
C ILE A 6 -19.38 12.44 -8.05
N ARG A 7 -18.14 12.06 -8.35
CA ARG A 7 -17.50 10.94 -7.67
C ARG A 7 -16.86 11.42 -6.39
N GLN A 8 -17.42 10.97 -5.28
CA GLN A 8 -16.70 11.11 -4.03
C GLN A 8 -15.71 9.97 -3.90
N PRO A 9 -14.49 10.23 -3.46
CA PRO A 9 -13.53 9.15 -3.27
C PRO A 9 -14.07 8.20 -2.21
N LYS A 10 -13.94 6.89 -2.48
CA LYS A 10 -14.27 5.88 -1.49
C LYS A 10 -13.30 5.97 -0.32
N LEU A 11 -13.75 5.55 0.85
CA LEU A 11 -12.88 5.48 2.02
C LEU A 11 -11.62 4.64 1.74
N SER A 12 -11.78 3.54 1.01
CA SER A 12 -10.62 2.72 0.62
C SER A 12 -9.61 3.49 -0.22
N ASP A 13 -10.07 4.41 -1.08
CA ASP A 13 -9.17 5.24 -1.89
C ASP A 13 -8.36 6.19 -0.99
N VAL A 14 -9.01 6.77 0.00
CA VAL A 14 -8.34 7.67 0.94
C VAL A 14 -7.29 6.92 1.76
N ILE A 15 -7.64 5.74 2.25
CA ILE A 15 -6.71 4.89 3.01
C ILE A 15 -5.51 4.50 2.13
N GLU A 16 -5.79 4.11 0.90
CA GLU A 16 -4.76 3.73 -0.06
C GLU A 16 -3.76 4.87 -0.28
N GLN A 17 -4.27 6.07 -0.55
CA GLN A 17 -3.44 7.24 -0.77
C GLN A 17 -2.59 7.57 0.45
N GLN A 18 -3.15 7.46 1.63
CA GLN A 18 -2.44 7.78 2.86
C GLN A 18 -1.33 6.79 3.14
N LEU A 19 -1.60 5.49 2.97
CA LEU A 19 -0.58 4.47 3.14
C LEU A 19 0.51 4.59 2.07
N GLU A 20 0.12 4.83 0.83
CA GLU A 20 1.07 5.03 -0.26
C GLU A 20 2.00 6.20 0.03
N PHE A 21 1.45 7.30 0.51
CA PHE A 21 2.24 8.47 0.88
C PHE A 21 3.25 8.12 1.98
N LEU A 22 2.83 7.40 3.01
CA LEU A 22 3.73 7.01 4.10
C LEU A 22 4.85 6.09 3.62
N ILE A 23 4.56 5.23 2.66
CA ILE A 23 5.57 4.35 2.08
C ILE A 23 6.55 5.13 1.23
N LEU A 24 6.04 6.02 0.39
CA LEU A 24 6.88 6.78 -0.54
C LEU A 24 7.75 7.81 0.17
N GLU A 25 7.26 8.43 1.24
CA GLU A 25 8.07 9.38 1.99
C GLU A 25 9.05 8.72 2.97
N GLY A 26 8.92 7.42 3.19
CA GLY A 26 9.86 6.66 4.01
C GLY A 26 9.48 6.51 5.48
N THR A 27 8.30 7.01 5.89
CA THR A 27 7.81 6.78 7.25
C THR A 27 7.56 5.30 7.50
N LEU A 28 7.01 4.61 6.49
CA LEU A 28 6.93 3.16 6.47
C LEU A 28 8.06 2.65 5.61
N ARG A 29 9.01 1.96 6.22
CA ARG A 29 10.22 1.52 5.53
C ARG A 29 10.04 0.17 4.85
N PRO A 30 10.74 -0.06 3.74
CA PRO A 30 10.71 -1.38 3.10
C PRO A 30 11.11 -2.47 4.10
N GLY A 31 10.37 -3.57 4.09
CA GLY A 31 10.57 -4.68 5.00
C GLY A 31 9.85 -4.54 6.33
N GLU A 32 9.29 -3.37 6.62
CA GLU A 32 8.55 -3.16 7.86
C GLU A 32 7.21 -3.89 7.81
N LYS A 33 6.86 -4.54 8.91
CA LYS A 33 5.60 -5.26 9.03
C LYS A 33 4.52 -4.30 9.48
N LEU A 34 3.39 -4.28 8.76
CA LEU A 34 2.23 -3.50 9.17
C LEU A 34 1.57 -4.13 10.40
N PRO A 35 0.93 -3.31 11.26
CA PRO A 35 0.10 -3.87 12.31
C PRO A 35 -0.97 -4.79 11.74
N PRO A 36 -1.51 -5.72 12.54
CA PRO A 36 -2.62 -6.55 12.09
C PRO A 36 -3.78 -5.68 11.61
N GLU A 37 -4.53 -6.20 10.63
CA GLU A 37 -5.65 -5.48 10.03
C GLU A 37 -6.59 -4.88 11.08
N ARG A 38 -6.93 -5.67 12.09
CA ARG A 38 -7.81 -5.22 13.17
C ARG A 38 -7.27 -3.99 13.88
N GLU A 39 -5.99 -4.00 14.18
CA GLU A 39 -5.34 -2.91 14.91
C GLU A 39 -5.17 -1.68 14.01
N LEU A 40 -4.77 -1.90 12.77
CA LEU A 40 -4.57 -0.80 11.82
C LEU A 40 -5.89 -0.12 11.51
N ALA A 41 -6.99 -0.87 11.36
CA ALA A 41 -8.32 -0.31 11.16
C ALA A 41 -8.72 0.57 12.35
N LYS A 42 -8.36 0.15 13.56
CA LYS A 42 -8.63 0.91 14.76
C LYS A 42 -7.83 2.22 14.79
N GLN A 43 -6.56 2.16 14.42
CA GLN A 43 -5.70 3.35 14.39
C GLN A 43 -6.17 4.38 13.36
N PHE A 44 -6.64 3.93 12.21
CA PHE A 44 -7.17 4.81 11.18
C PHE A 44 -8.63 5.19 11.41
N ASP A 45 -9.29 4.56 12.37
CA ASP A 45 -10.72 4.75 12.63
C ASP A 45 -11.56 4.49 11.38
N VAL A 46 -11.32 3.35 10.75
CA VAL A 46 -12.01 2.94 9.52
C VAL A 46 -12.52 1.50 9.67
N SER A 47 -13.43 1.11 8.77
CA SER A 47 -13.91 -0.27 8.76
C SER A 47 -12.84 -1.21 8.23
N ARG A 48 -12.84 -2.45 8.72
CA ARG A 48 -11.90 -3.46 8.26
C ARG A 48 -12.03 -3.78 6.76
N PRO A 49 -13.27 -3.89 6.21
CA PRO A 49 -13.39 -4.12 4.77
C PRO A 49 -12.78 -3.01 3.92
N SER A 50 -12.94 -1.74 4.31
CA SER A 50 -12.35 -0.62 3.57
C SER A 50 -10.82 -0.66 3.63
N LEU A 51 -10.27 -0.97 4.79
CA LEU A 51 -8.83 -1.11 4.96
C LEU A 51 -8.30 -2.28 4.12
N ARG A 52 -9.00 -3.41 4.15
CA ARG A 52 -8.60 -4.60 3.39
C ARG A 52 -8.55 -4.30 1.89
N GLU A 53 -9.55 -3.57 1.38
CA GLU A 53 -9.58 -3.19 -0.03
C GLU A 53 -8.38 -2.31 -0.37
N ALA A 54 -8.05 -1.35 0.48
CA ALA A 54 -6.90 -0.48 0.27
C ALA A 54 -5.59 -1.28 0.26
N ILE A 55 -5.45 -2.21 1.19
CA ILE A 55 -4.26 -3.06 1.27
C ILE A 55 -4.13 -3.92 0.01
N GLN A 56 -5.24 -4.48 -0.47
CA GLN A 56 -5.21 -5.29 -1.69
C GLN A 56 -4.76 -4.48 -2.89
N ARG A 57 -5.18 -3.23 -2.99
CA ARG A 57 -4.75 -2.34 -4.07
C ARG A 57 -3.27 -2.02 -3.99
N LEU A 58 -2.77 -1.79 -2.79
CA LEU A 58 -1.35 -1.53 -2.58
C LEU A 58 -0.50 -2.77 -2.87
N GLU A 59 -1.02 -3.96 -2.58
CA GLU A 59 -0.38 -5.21 -2.98
C GLU A 59 -0.29 -5.31 -4.49
N ALA A 60 -1.37 -4.95 -5.19
CA ALA A 60 -1.41 -4.96 -6.65
C ALA A 60 -0.41 -3.97 -7.25
N LYS A 61 -0.16 -2.86 -6.57
CA LYS A 61 0.84 -1.87 -6.99
C LYS A 61 2.27 -2.26 -6.64
N GLY A 62 2.45 -3.34 -5.87
CA GLY A 62 3.78 -3.77 -5.45
C GLY A 62 4.34 -3.01 -4.27
N LEU A 63 3.49 -2.27 -3.54
CA LEU A 63 3.93 -1.49 -2.38
C LEU A 63 3.78 -2.26 -1.07
N LEU A 64 2.94 -3.28 -1.06
CA LEU A 64 2.77 -4.18 0.08
C LEU A 64 2.89 -5.62 -0.40
N LEU A 65 3.38 -6.48 0.47
CA LEU A 65 3.51 -7.90 0.22
C LEU A 65 2.91 -8.67 1.38
N ARG A 66 1.92 -9.51 1.08
CA ARG A 66 1.34 -10.40 2.09
C ARG A 66 2.10 -11.71 2.10
N ARG A 67 2.57 -12.09 3.29
CA ARG A 67 3.23 -13.39 3.47
C ARG A 67 2.30 -14.33 4.19
N GLN A 68 2.19 -15.54 3.67
CA GLN A 68 1.35 -16.57 4.26
C GLN A 68 1.86 -16.89 5.66
N GLY A 69 0.96 -16.70 6.64
CA GLY A 69 1.30 -16.95 8.05
C GLY A 69 2.15 -15.87 8.70
N GLY A 70 2.58 -14.85 7.97
CA GLY A 70 3.51 -13.85 8.47
C GLY A 70 3.05 -12.41 8.48
N GLY A 71 1.86 -12.11 7.93
CA GLY A 71 1.32 -10.75 7.89
C GLY A 71 1.65 -9.99 6.61
N THR A 72 1.46 -8.68 6.64
CA THR A 72 1.67 -7.80 5.50
C THR A 72 2.90 -6.93 5.73
N PHE A 73 3.77 -6.86 4.73
CA PHE A 73 5.05 -6.16 4.82
C PHE A 73 5.12 -5.07 3.77
N VAL A 74 5.81 -3.99 4.09
CA VAL A 74 6.05 -2.88 3.17
C VAL A 74 7.07 -3.31 2.13
N GLN A 75 6.74 -3.04 0.87
CA GLN A 75 7.64 -3.31 -0.25
C GLN A 75 7.63 -2.08 -1.15
N SER A 76 8.78 -1.49 -1.41
CA SER A 76 8.88 -0.31 -2.24
C SER A 76 9.10 -0.69 -3.69
N ARG A 77 8.40 -0.03 -4.62
CA ARG A 77 8.64 -0.19 -6.05
C ARG A 77 10.08 0.16 -6.40
N LEU A 78 10.59 1.19 -5.76
CA LEU A 78 11.97 1.60 -5.96
C LEU A 78 12.93 0.49 -5.53
N TRP A 79 12.64 -0.15 -4.40
CA TRP A 79 13.42 -1.27 -3.92
C TRP A 79 13.39 -2.44 -4.90
N GLN A 80 12.22 -2.74 -5.47
CA GLN A 80 12.10 -3.78 -6.49
C GLN A 80 12.92 -3.45 -7.72
N SER A 81 12.94 -2.17 -8.12
CA SER A 81 13.73 -1.73 -9.25
C SER A 81 15.22 -1.95 -9.02
N PHE A 82 15.69 -1.73 -7.81
CA PHE A 82 17.08 -2.00 -7.46
C PHE A 82 17.43 -3.48 -7.47
N SER A 83 16.42 -4.33 -7.30
CA SER A 83 16.60 -5.78 -7.36
C SER A 83 16.46 -6.33 -8.77
N ASP A 84 16.10 -5.50 -9.75
CA ASP A 84 15.93 -5.89 -11.13
C ASP A 84 17.31 -6.21 -11.75
N PRO A 85 17.46 -7.37 -12.42
CA PRO A 85 18.71 -7.71 -13.09
C PRO A 85 19.18 -6.66 -14.09
N LEU A 86 18.24 -5.96 -14.75
CA LEU A 86 18.60 -4.90 -15.69
C LEU A 86 19.27 -3.72 -14.98
N VAL A 87 18.81 -3.39 -13.76
CA VAL A 87 19.43 -2.34 -12.97
C VAL A 87 20.83 -2.74 -12.54
N GLU A 88 21.02 -3.99 -12.15
CA GLU A 88 22.34 -4.52 -11.81
C GLU A 88 23.32 -4.40 -12.98
N LEU A 89 22.85 -4.71 -14.18
CA LEU A 89 23.68 -4.58 -15.39
C LEU A 89 24.07 -3.13 -15.65
N LEU A 90 23.17 -2.19 -15.39
CA LEU A 90 23.44 -0.77 -15.60
C LEU A 90 24.38 -0.19 -14.55
N LEU A 91 24.39 -0.76 -13.36
CA LEU A 91 25.24 -0.28 -12.25
C LEU A 91 26.60 -0.99 -12.18
N SER A 92 26.75 -2.09 -12.91
CA SER A 92 28.01 -2.85 -12.89
C SER A 92 29.07 -2.32 -13.87
#